data_23eea28d417b32fea498b984fbb9d8ef
#
_entry.id   23eea28d417b32fea498b984fbb9d8ef
#
_cell.length_a   1.000
_cell.length_b   1.000
_cell.length_c   1.000
_cell.angle_alpha   90.00
_cell.angle_beta   90.00
_cell.angle_gamma   90.00
#
_symmetry.space_group_name_H-M   'P 1'
#
loop_
_entity.id
_entity.type
_entity.pdbx_description
1 polymer ?
#
loop_
_entity_poly.entity_id
_entity_poly.type
_entity_poly.pdbx_seq_one_letter_code
_entity_poly.pdbx_strand_id
1 'polypeptide(L)'
;MPKTRTFHLTYESGFTLVEALIALVISGVLASALVSLLIGQSRFYERTDDQIYAEQSLRASMDMVATELRMGSPSDLISAEADSVTLRFDVMRAIVCDTTGADAVTAFAFDQLGNANITGGSAGTAVSGPYEDPFTYADAWLPTEASTGSGPKASCVATGAPSGLSDASYAELTGWNSGIGARPEPGSLIRIYGNLKYAFGPSTFFSTRTALWRGSQELIGPFENGAAFSYIMADGTVQASVTSTDFSNVRAIRVSAVALGDGANRYSVQRPIQLDIPFRN
;
A
#
# COMPACT_ATOMS: atom_id res chain seq x y z
N MET A 1 85.91 -24.10 -37.06
CA MET A 1 86.26 -23.48 -35.75
C MET A 1 84.98 -23.62 -34.89
N PRO A 2 84.96 -24.46 -33.87
CA PRO A 2 83.80 -24.61 -33.00
C PRO A 2 83.72 -23.46 -31.96
N LYS A 3 82.58 -22.78 -31.86
CA LYS A 3 82.27 -21.77 -30.85
C LYS A 3 81.89 -22.47 -29.53
N THR A 4 82.80 -22.41 -28.57
CA THR A 4 82.58 -22.81 -27.17
C THR A 4 81.55 -21.87 -26.56
N ARG A 5 80.35 -22.35 -26.22
CA ARG A 5 79.36 -21.68 -25.37
C ARG A 5 79.82 -21.87 -23.93
N THR A 6 80.21 -20.82 -23.27
CA THR A 6 80.42 -20.75 -21.85
C THR A 6 79.05 -20.65 -21.18
N PHE A 7 78.61 -21.68 -20.46
CA PHE A 7 77.49 -21.63 -19.55
C PHE A 7 77.94 -20.91 -18.28
N HIS A 8 77.42 -19.71 -18.10
CA HIS A 8 77.50 -19.04 -16.81
C HIS A 8 76.45 -19.73 -15.87
N LEU A 9 76.93 -20.55 -14.95
CA LEU A 9 76.21 -21.00 -13.80
C LEU A 9 75.98 -19.80 -12.87
N THR A 10 74.82 -19.21 -12.91
CA THR A 10 74.39 -18.26 -11.89
C THR A 10 74.23 -19.03 -10.57
N TYR A 11 75.01 -18.64 -9.59
CA TYR A 11 75.00 -19.20 -8.23
C TYR A 11 73.63 -18.82 -7.63
N GLU A 12 72.72 -19.73 -7.56
CA GLU A 12 71.46 -19.55 -6.83
C GLU A 12 71.77 -19.58 -5.35
N SER A 13 71.75 -18.43 -4.70
CA SER A 13 71.89 -18.29 -3.26
C SER A 13 70.57 -18.88 -2.63
N GLY A 14 70.70 -19.99 -1.97
CA GLY A 14 69.60 -20.59 -1.25
C GLY A 14 69.08 -19.70 -0.13
N PHE A 15 67.75 -19.72 0.08
CA PHE A 15 67.10 -18.99 1.16
C PHE A 15 67.59 -19.45 2.54
N THR A 16 67.91 -18.49 3.41
CA THR A 16 68.26 -18.84 4.79
C THR A 16 67.03 -19.17 5.60
N LEU A 17 67.15 -20.08 6.59
CA LEU A 17 66.07 -20.46 7.46
C LEU A 17 65.48 -19.25 8.24
N VAL A 18 66.31 -18.29 8.60
CA VAL A 18 65.91 -17.02 9.25
C VAL A 18 65.07 -16.15 8.32
N GLU A 19 65.44 -16.06 7.04
CA GLU A 19 64.73 -15.28 6.06
C GLU A 19 63.32 -15.84 5.77
N ALA A 20 63.20 -17.19 5.71
CA ALA A 20 61.93 -17.89 5.62
C ALA A 20 61.06 -17.64 6.86
N LEU A 21 61.62 -17.60 8.05
CA LEU A 21 60.92 -17.37 9.28
C LEU A 21 60.41 -15.92 9.38
N ILE A 22 61.21 -14.94 8.99
CA ILE A 22 60.79 -13.51 8.93
C ILE A 22 59.68 -13.35 7.91
N ALA A 23 59.81 -13.93 6.72
CA ALA A 23 58.80 -13.85 5.68
C ALA A 23 57.45 -14.44 6.14
N LEU A 24 57.45 -15.58 6.88
CA LEU A 24 56.27 -16.22 7.43
C LEU A 24 55.59 -15.33 8.47
N VAL A 25 56.35 -14.70 9.38
CA VAL A 25 55.79 -13.78 10.39
C VAL A 25 55.13 -12.56 9.72
N ILE A 26 55.82 -11.95 8.78
CA ILE A 26 55.29 -10.76 8.05
C ILE A 26 54.03 -11.15 7.27
N SER A 27 54.07 -12.29 6.56
CA SER A 27 52.92 -12.80 5.81
C SER A 27 51.72 -13.08 6.73
N GLY A 28 51.95 -13.63 7.91
CA GLY A 28 50.90 -13.87 8.93
C GLY A 28 50.27 -12.59 9.43
N VAL A 29 51.06 -11.54 9.69
CA VAL A 29 50.55 -10.23 10.10
C VAL A 29 49.73 -9.59 8.96
N LEU A 30 50.24 -9.62 7.75
CA LEU A 30 49.54 -9.08 6.58
C LEU A 30 48.24 -9.83 6.31
N ALA A 31 48.24 -11.17 6.39
CA ALA A 31 47.07 -11.98 6.20
C ALA A 31 45.99 -11.65 7.26
N SER A 32 46.38 -11.51 8.54
CA SER A 32 45.42 -11.14 9.60
C SER A 32 44.83 -9.76 9.40
N ALA A 33 45.62 -8.79 8.93
CA ALA A 33 45.14 -7.45 8.60
C ALA A 33 44.15 -7.46 7.42
N LEU A 34 44.44 -8.24 6.37
CA LEU A 34 43.54 -8.39 5.22
C LEU A 34 42.23 -9.04 5.60
N VAL A 35 42.24 -10.10 6.43
CA VAL A 35 41.04 -10.76 6.91
C VAL A 35 40.17 -9.80 7.74
N SER A 36 40.80 -9.01 8.62
CA SER A 36 40.08 -8.00 9.42
C SER A 36 39.41 -6.94 8.54
N LEU A 37 40.09 -6.51 7.48
CA LEU A 37 39.57 -5.53 6.51
C LEU A 37 38.41 -6.11 5.70
N LEU A 38 38.49 -7.37 5.25
CA LEU A 38 37.44 -8.05 4.53
C LEU A 38 36.17 -8.24 5.40
N ILE A 39 36.35 -8.62 6.67
CA ILE A 39 35.21 -8.71 7.62
C ILE A 39 34.57 -7.34 7.83
N GLY A 40 35.38 -6.29 7.95
CA GLY A 40 34.88 -4.91 8.06
C GLY A 40 34.07 -4.47 6.84
N GLN A 41 34.59 -4.77 5.64
CA GLN A 41 33.88 -4.46 4.39
C GLN A 41 32.58 -5.27 4.25
N SER A 42 32.60 -6.57 4.53
CA SER A 42 31.39 -7.40 4.47
C SER A 42 30.27 -6.84 5.37
N ARG A 43 30.60 -6.50 6.62
CA ARG A 43 29.66 -5.88 7.54
C ARG A 43 29.15 -4.51 7.07
N PHE A 44 29.99 -3.75 6.39
CA PHE A 44 29.58 -2.47 5.82
C PHE A 44 28.60 -2.66 4.67
N TYR A 45 28.87 -3.60 3.75
CA TYR A 45 27.97 -3.92 2.65
C TYR A 45 26.61 -4.45 3.14
N GLU A 46 26.60 -5.41 4.06
CA GLU A 46 25.38 -5.92 4.67
C GLU A 46 24.51 -4.78 5.24
N ARG A 47 25.12 -3.87 6.01
CA ARG A 47 24.39 -2.72 6.56
C ARG A 47 23.84 -1.77 5.49
N THR A 48 24.61 -1.54 4.44
CA THR A 48 24.20 -0.64 3.36
C THR A 48 23.05 -1.25 2.57
N ASP A 49 23.12 -2.53 2.28
CA ASP A 49 22.06 -3.26 1.58
C ASP A 49 20.75 -3.28 2.40
N ASP A 50 20.84 -3.59 3.70
CA ASP A 50 19.69 -3.53 4.60
C ASP A 50 19.02 -2.15 4.62
N GLN A 51 19.84 -1.08 4.62
CA GLN A 51 19.31 0.29 4.56
C GLN A 51 18.60 0.58 3.24
N ILE A 52 19.20 0.17 2.12
CA ILE A 52 18.60 0.38 0.79
C ILE A 52 17.28 -0.37 0.67
N TYR A 53 17.22 -1.63 1.09
CA TYR A 53 16.00 -2.43 1.07
C TYR A 53 14.90 -1.82 1.96
N ALA A 54 15.25 -1.40 3.18
CA ALA A 54 14.31 -0.75 4.08
C ALA A 54 13.75 0.54 3.47
N GLU A 55 14.62 1.37 2.88
CA GLU A 55 14.21 2.64 2.25
C GLU A 55 13.32 2.41 1.01
N GLN A 56 13.67 1.45 0.16
CA GLN A 56 12.87 1.10 -1.03
C GLN A 56 11.49 0.54 -0.66
N SER A 57 11.45 -0.39 0.29
CA SER A 57 10.21 -0.97 0.79
C SER A 57 9.31 0.09 1.41
N LEU A 58 9.91 0.99 2.19
CA LEU A 58 9.21 2.10 2.80
C LEU A 58 8.59 3.04 1.77
N ARG A 59 9.37 3.47 0.77
CA ARG A 59 8.88 4.34 -0.31
C ARG A 59 7.74 3.68 -1.07
N ALA A 60 7.91 2.42 -1.48
CA ALA A 60 6.87 1.69 -2.22
C ALA A 60 5.56 1.57 -1.43
N SER A 61 5.64 1.27 -0.13
CA SER A 61 4.45 1.15 0.72
C SER A 61 3.80 2.51 0.98
N MET A 62 4.59 3.57 1.18
CA MET A 62 4.05 4.92 1.35
C MET A 62 3.44 5.45 0.06
N ASP A 63 4.01 5.14 -1.10
CA ASP A 63 3.43 5.48 -2.40
C ASP A 63 2.10 4.76 -2.64
N MET A 64 1.99 3.49 -2.24
CA MET A 64 0.73 2.74 -2.27
C MET A 64 -0.32 3.41 -1.40
N VAL A 65 0.00 3.66 -0.13
CA VAL A 65 -0.89 4.35 0.82
C VAL A 65 -1.30 5.72 0.29
N ALA A 66 -0.34 6.50 -0.21
CA ALA A 66 -0.61 7.82 -0.78
C ALA A 66 -1.54 7.75 -1.99
N THR A 67 -1.35 6.75 -2.85
CA THR A 67 -2.18 6.57 -4.03
C THR A 67 -3.62 6.21 -3.66
N GLU A 68 -3.81 5.28 -2.72
CA GLU A 68 -5.14 4.88 -2.27
C GLU A 68 -5.85 6.02 -1.51
N LEU A 69 -5.16 6.71 -0.60
CA LEU A 69 -5.76 7.82 0.14
C LEU A 69 -6.10 9.02 -0.75
N ARG A 70 -5.32 9.29 -1.80
CA ARG A 70 -5.62 10.36 -2.79
C ARG A 70 -6.85 10.07 -3.63
N MET A 71 -7.25 8.81 -3.79
CA MET A 71 -8.46 8.47 -4.52
C MET A 71 -9.73 8.80 -3.73
N GLY A 72 -9.63 8.94 -2.42
CA GLY A 72 -10.72 9.34 -1.55
C GLY A 72 -10.97 10.85 -1.56
N SER A 73 -12.13 11.22 -1.05
CA SER A 73 -12.53 12.59 -0.76
C SER A 73 -12.74 12.78 0.75
N PRO A 74 -12.80 14.01 1.27
CA PRO A 74 -13.13 14.23 2.66
C PRO A 74 -14.44 13.59 3.12
N SER A 75 -15.43 13.50 2.21
CA SER A 75 -16.73 12.84 2.47
C SER A 75 -16.65 11.32 2.57
N ASP A 76 -15.55 10.73 2.08
CA ASP A 76 -15.32 9.29 2.18
C ASP A 76 -14.72 8.89 3.54
N LEU A 77 -14.32 9.84 4.39
CA LEU A 77 -13.83 9.56 5.74
C LEU A 77 -14.94 8.93 6.59
N ILE A 78 -14.61 7.87 7.31
CA ILE A 78 -15.49 7.17 8.27
C ILE A 78 -14.96 7.40 9.68
N SER A 79 -13.64 7.31 9.87
CA SER A 79 -12.97 7.64 11.12
C SER A 79 -11.60 8.26 10.84
N ALA A 80 -11.21 9.19 11.71
CA ALA A 80 -9.97 9.95 11.59
C ALA A 80 -9.34 10.08 12.99
N GLU A 81 -8.56 9.08 13.39
CA GLU A 81 -7.90 8.99 14.68
C GLU A 81 -6.38 9.12 14.52
N ALA A 82 -5.67 9.35 15.61
CA ALA A 82 -4.21 9.50 15.58
C ALA A 82 -3.49 8.19 15.17
N ASP A 83 -4.05 7.04 15.51
CA ASP A 83 -3.48 5.73 15.23
C ASP A 83 -4.08 5.07 14.00
N SER A 84 -5.22 5.57 13.50
CA SER A 84 -5.92 4.94 12.39
C SER A 84 -6.76 5.92 11.58
N VAL A 85 -6.89 5.61 10.30
CA VAL A 85 -7.80 6.27 9.38
C VAL A 85 -8.61 5.24 8.62
N THR A 86 -9.91 5.46 8.53
CA THR A 86 -10.82 4.60 7.75
C THR A 86 -11.57 5.45 6.75
N LEU A 87 -11.55 5.00 5.49
CA LEU A 87 -12.28 5.65 4.41
C LEU A 87 -13.11 4.63 3.63
N ARG A 88 -14.07 5.15 2.89
CA ARG A 88 -14.74 4.41 1.84
C ARG A 88 -13.82 4.31 0.64
N PHE A 89 -13.63 3.12 0.13
CA PHE A 89 -12.80 2.84 -1.04
C PHE A 89 -13.68 2.24 -2.13
N ASP A 90 -13.66 2.83 -3.32
CA ASP A 90 -14.41 2.31 -4.44
C ASP A 90 -13.89 0.92 -4.83
N VAL A 91 -14.76 -0.06 -4.73
CA VAL A 91 -14.49 -1.42 -5.18
C VAL A 91 -14.93 -1.58 -6.63
N MET A 92 -16.03 -0.92 -7.00
CA MET A 92 -16.66 -1.06 -8.30
C MET A 92 -17.53 0.14 -8.61
N ARG A 93 -17.63 0.47 -9.89
CA ARG A 93 -18.61 1.41 -10.43
C ARG A 93 -19.53 0.70 -11.39
N ALA A 94 -20.81 0.94 -11.25
CA ALA A 94 -21.83 0.32 -12.08
C ALA A 94 -22.86 1.35 -12.53
N ILE A 95 -23.55 1.06 -13.63
CA ILE A 95 -24.65 1.87 -14.13
C ILE A 95 -25.93 1.05 -13.97
N VAL A 96 -26.96 1.66 -13.42
CA VAL A 96 -28.29 1.08 -13.34
C VAL A 96 -28.86 0.95 -14.74
N CYS A 97 -29.27 -0.23 -15.13
CA CYS A 97 -29.86 -0.49 -16.44
C CYS A 97 -31.35 -0.80 -16.35
N ASP A 98 -31.81 -1.38 -15.25
CA ASP A 98 -33.21 -1.69 -15.06
C ASP A 98 -33.59 -1.62 -13.57
N THR A 99 -34.85 -1.36 -13.31
CA THR A 99 -35.43 -1.25 -11.97
C THR A 99 -36.63 -2.16 -11.87
N THR A 100 -36.39 -3.46 -11.70
CA THR A 100 -37.42 -4.49 -11.57
C THR A 100 -37.92 -4.61 -10.13
N GLY A 101 -39.21 -4.40 -9.90
CA GLY A 101 -39.82 -4.53 -8.57
C GLY A 101 -39.61 -3.31 -7.66
N ALA A 102 -40.09 -3.38 -6.43
CA ALA A 102 -40.01 -2.27 -5.47
C ALA A 102 -38.64 -2.18 -4.76
N ASP A 103 -37.85 -3.24 -4.76
CA ASP A 103 -36.70 -3.43 -3.89
C ASP A 103 -35.43 -3.93 -4.62
N ALA A 104 -35.46 -3.99 -5.95
CA ALA A 104 -34.36 -4.48 -6.75
C ALA A 104 -33.93 -3.49 -7.85
N VAL A 105 -32.66 -3.47 -8.12
CA VAL A 105 -32.04 -2.69 -9.20
C VAL A 105 -31.08 -3.59 -9.96
N THR A 106 -31.18 -3.61 -11.27
CA THR A 106 -30.20 -4.32 -12.10
C THR A 106 -29.18 -3.33 -12.61
N ALA A 107 -27.90 -3.64 -12.44
CA ALA A 107 -26.80 -2.78 -12.84
C ALA A 107 -25.71 -3.58 -13.56
N PHE A 108 -24.92 -2.89 -14.40
CA PHE A 108 -23.71 -3.47 -14.96
C PHE A 108 -22.47 -2.70 -14.52
N ALA A 109 -21.46 -3.44 -14.12
CA ALA A 109 -20.17 -2.88 -13.75
C ALA A 109 -19.36 -2.53 -15.01
N PHE A 110 -18.87 -1.29 -15.08
CA PHE A 110 -17.99 -0.84 -16.15
C PHE A 110 -16.55 -0.61 -15.68
N ASP A 111 -16.36 -0.47 -14.38
CA ASP A 111 -15.04 -0.26 -13.79
C ASP A 111 -14.93 -1.14 -12.53
N GLN A 112 -14.07 -2.16 -12.61
CA GLN A 112 -13.79 -3.08 -11.50
C GLN A 112 -12.37 -2.88 -11.04
N LEU A 113 -12.19 -2.39 -9.83
CA LEU A 113 -10.90 -2.31 -9.18
C LEU A 113 -10.54 -3.69 -8.59
N GLY A 114 -9.86 -4.50 -9.40
CA GLY A 114 -9.50 -5.88 -9.05
C GLY A 114 -10.55 -6.93 -9.41
N ASN A 115 -10.37 -8.16 -8.90
CA ASN A 115 -11.30 -9.30 -9.09
C ASN A 115 -12.53 -9.20 -8.17
N ALA A 116 -13.08 -8.02 -7.95
CA ALA A 116 -14.26 -7.86 -7.13
C ALA A 116 -15.47 -8.34 -7.91
N ASN A 117 -15.90 -9.56 -7.62
CA ASN A 117 -17.25 -9.98 -7.98
C ASN A 117 -18.24 -9.15 -7.16
N ILE A 118 -19.35 -8.74 -7.77
CA ILE A 118 -20.52 -8.21 -7.03
C ILE A 118 -21.08 -9.39 -6.22
N THR A 119 -20.42 -9.77 -5.16
CA THR A 119 -20.91 -10.80 -4.23
C THR A 119 -21.43 -10.09 -3.01
N GLY A 120 -22.62 -10.42 -2.60
CA GLY A 120 -23.26 -9.88 -1.42
C GLY A 120 -22.35 -9.89 -0.21
N GLY A 121 -22.32 -8.81 0.49
CA GLY A 121 -21.54 -8.58 1.71
C GLY A 121 -21.41 -7.09 1.91
N SER A 122 -21.54 -6.59 3.08
CA SER A 122 -21.40 -5.23 3.65
C SER A 122 -20.74 -4.13 2.78
N ALA A 123 -21.11 -4.04 1.52
CA ALA A 123 -20.69 -2.98 0.62
C ALA A 123 -21.72 -1.86 0.69
N GLY A 124 -21.27 -0.65 0.97
CA GLY A 124 -22.10 0.54 0.82
C GLY A 124 -22.26 0.90 -0.65
N THR A 125 -23.37 1.48 -1.02
CA THR A 125 -23.58 2.04 -2.35
C THR A 125 -23.88 3.51 -2.26
N ALA A 126 -23.21 4.29 -3.10
CA ALA A 126 -23.52 5.69 -3.32
C ALA A 126 -24.17 5.81 -4.70
N VAL A 127 -25.24 6.61 -4.79
CA VAL A 127 -25.99 6.81 -6.02
C VAL A 127 -25.87 8.24 -6.48
N SER A 128 -25.58 8.45 -7.77
CA SER A 128 -25.66 9.74 -8.43
C SER A 128 -26.75 9.72 -9.48
N GLY A 129 -27.59 10.74 -9.53
CA GLY A 129 -28.62 10.88 -10.55
C GLY A 129 -28.01 11.09 -11.94
N PRO A 130 -28.78 10.82 -13.03
CA PRO A 130 -28.26 10.86 -14.40
C PRO A 130 -27.88 12.27 -14.90
N TYR A 131 -28.18 13.32 -14.16
CA TYR A 131 -28.00 14.72 -14.60
C TYR A 131 -27.36 15.65 -13.56
N GLU A 132 -26.94 15.15 -12.40
CA GLU A 132 -26.36 16.00 -11.37
C GLU A 132 -24.84 15.80 -11.28
N ASP A 133 -24.12 16.91 -11.47
CA ASP A 133 -22.71 17.05 -11.18
C ASP A 133 -22.56 17.60 -9.76
N PRO A 134 -21.50 17.23 -9.03
CA PRO A 134 -21.04 15.92 -8.68
C PRO A 134 -21.65 15.44 -7.36
N PHE A 135 -22.09 14.21 -7.35
CA PHE A 135 -22.29 13.35 -6.19
C PHE A 135 -22.89 14.00 -4.93
N THR A 136 -24.18 14.21 -4.89
CA THR A 136 -24.90 14.30 -3.62
C THR A 136 -24.96 12.88 -3.04
N TYR A 137 -24.04 12.54 -2.17
CA TYR A 137 -24.01 11.23 -1.53
C TYR A 137 -25.18 11.10 -0.55
N ALA A 138 -26.24 10.47 -0.97
CA ALA A 138 -27.06 9.74 -0.04
C ALA A 138 -26.38 8.39 0.15
N ASP A 139 -25.59 8.23 1.20
CA ASP A 139 -24.98 6.95 1.58
C ASP A 139 -26.08 5.95 1.90
N ALA A 140 -26.55 5.24 0.91
CA ALA A 140 -27.46 4.13 1.10
C ALA A 140 -26.64 2.90 1.44
N TRP A 141 -26.67 2.50 2.70
CA TRP A 141 -26.20 1.19 3.10
C TRP A 141 -27.19 0.15 2.60
N LEU A 142 -26.77 -0.65 1.67
CA LEU A 142 -27.56 -1.77 1.21
C LEU A 142 -26.99 -3.04 1.81
N PRO A 143 -27.74 -3.76 2.64
CA PRO A 143 -27.49 -5.18 2.84
C PRO A 143 -27.86 -5.87 1.54
N THR A 144 -26.93 -5.97 0.62
CA THR A 144 -27.25 -6.50 -0.69
C THR A 144 -26.93 -7.98 -0.74
N GLU A 145 -27.91 -8.79 -0.99
CA GLU A 145 -27.70 -10.00 -1.72
C GLU A 145 -27.65 -9.61 -3.21
N ALA A 146 -26.46 -9.73 -3.81
CA ALA A 146 -26.32 -9.55 -5.23
C ALA A 146 -26.49 -10.91 -5.91
N SER A 147 -27.48 -11.05 -6.79
CA SER A 147 -27.54 -12.19 -7.70
C SER A 147 -26.86 -11.82 -9.01
N THR A 148 -25.83 -12.59 -9.41
CA THR A 148 -25.15 -12.45 -10.68
C THR A 148 -25.57 -13.57 -11.63
N GLY A 149 -25.58 -13.30 -12.94
CA GLY A 149 -25.86 -14.35 -13.91
C GLY A 149 -26.50 -13.88 -15.20
N SER A 150 -27.08 -14.83 -15.94
CA SER A 150 -27.69 -14.57 -17.24
C SER A 150 -28.99 -13.77 -17.17
N GLY A 151 -29.72 -13.83 -16.06
CA GLY A 151 -30.96 -13.07 -15.87
C GLY A 151 -30.74 -11.57 -15.82
N PRO A 152 -29.92 -11.06 -14.90
CA PRO A 152 -29.54 -9.64 -14.85
C PRO A 152 -28.97 -9.12 -16.17
N LYS A 153 -28.12 -9.92 -16.84
CA LYS A 153 -27.57 -9.55 -18.15
C LYS A 153 -28.67 -9.37 -19.20
N ALA A 154 -29.61 -10.30 -19.28
CA ALA A 154 -30.70 -10.20 -20.25
C ALA A 154 -31.56 -8.95 -20.04
N SER A 155 -31.86 -8.60 -18.79
CA SER A 155 -32.59 -7.38 -18.43
C SER A 155 -31.82 -6.13 -18.87
N CYS A 156 -30.55 -6.03 -18.52
CA CYS A 156 -29.70 -4.89 -18.89
C CYS A 156 -29.51 -4.75 -20.41
N VAL A 157 -29.30 -5.84 -21.14
CA VAL A 157 -29.13 -5.82 -22.61
C VAL A 157 -30.44 -5.39 -23.28
N ALA A 158 -31.59 -5.79 -22.75
CA ALA A 158 -32.90 -5.37 -23.27
C ALA A 158 -33.13 -3.86 -23.15
N THR A 159 -32.48 -3.21 -22.17
CA THR A 159 -32.54 -1.76 -21.95
C THR A 159 -31.39 -0.98 -22.63
N GLY A 160 -30.51 -1.67 -23.38
CA GLY A 160 -29.46 -1.05 -24.17
C GLY A 160 -28.04 -1.10 -23.58
N ALA A 161 -27.85 -1.86 -22.52
CA ALA A 161 -26.51 -2.07 -21.96
C ALA A 161 -25.62 -2.89 -22.91
N PRO A 162 -24.28 -2.76 -22.83
CA PRO A 162 -23.36 -3.52 -23.67
C PRO A 162 -23.56 -5.04 -23.49
N SER A 163 -23.69 -5.79 -24.57
CA SER A 163 -23.87 -7.25 -24.53
C SER A 163 -22.56 -8.05 -24.44
N GLY A 164 -21.42 -7.39 -24.69
CA GLY A 164 -20.09 -8.03 -24.78
C GLY A 164 -19.40 -8.30 -23.44
N LEU A 165 -19.98 -7.86 -22.33
CA LEU A 165 -19.42 -8.10 -21.00
C LEU A 165 -19.76 -9.51 -20.51
N SER A 166 -18.94 -10.03 -19.58
CA SER A 166 -19.20 -11.32 -18.93
C SER A 166 -20.47 -11.25 -18.07
N ASP A 167 -21.10 -12.40 -17.83
CA ASP A 167 -22.30 -12.46 -16.98
C ASP A 167 -22.06 -11.97 -15.55
N ALA A 168 -20.81 -12.10 -15.06
CA ALA A 168 -20.39 -11.61 -13.76
C ALA A 168 -20.34 -10.07 -13.66
N SER A 169 -20.38 -9.37 -14.79
CA SER A 169 -20.41 -7.90 -14.84
C SER A 169 -21.83 -7.35 -14.62
N TYR A 170 -22.83 -8.19 -14.59
CA TYR A 170 -24.24 -7.79 -14.40
C TYR A 170 -24.75 -8.37 -13.10
N ALA A 171 -25.38 -7.53 -12.29
CA ALA A 171 -25.94 -7.96 -11.01
C ALA A 171 -27.31 -7.34 -10.78
N GLU A 172 -28.16 -8.12 -10.14
CA GLU A 172 -29.36 -7.63 -9.49
C GLU A 172 -29.01 -7.36 -8.02
N LEU A 173 -29.16 -6.11 -7.60
CA LEU A 173 -28.92 -5.63 -6.26
C LEU A 173 -30.26 -5.49 -5.56
N THR A 174 -30.49 -6.26 -4.50
CA THR A 174 -31.73 -6.23 -3.72
C THR A 174 -31.53 -5.52 -2.39
N GLY A 175 -32.60 -5.08 -1.74
CA GLY A 175 -32.55 -4.42 -0.43
C GLY A 175 -32.57 -2.89 -0.51
N TRP A 176 -33.01 -2.32 -1.63
CA TRP A 176 -33.31 -0.89 -1.76
C TRP A 176 -34.57 -0.55 -0.96
N ASN A 177 -34.41 -0.46 0.34
CA ASN A 177 -35.56 -0.17 1.21
C ASN A 177 -35.96 1.29 1.08
N SER A 178 -37.27 1.52 1.08
CA SER A 178 -37.94 2.82 0.91
C SER A 178 -37.58 3.89 1.96
N GLY A 179 -36.63 3.62 2.85
CA GLY A 179 -36.11 4.56 3.85
C GLY A 179 -34.84 5.31 3.45
N ILE A 180 -34.21 5.00 2.31
CA ILE A 180 -32.88 5.48 1.94
C ILE A 180 -32.93 6.47 0.76
N GLY A 181 -33.95 7.24 0.62
CA GLY A 181 -34.06 8.19 -0.49
C GLY A 181 -34.66 7.56 -1.75
N ALA A 182 -34.69 8.34 -2.82
CA ALA A 182 -35.26 7.90 -4.08
C ALA A 182 -34.45 6.74 -4.67
N ARG A 183 -35.12 5.71 -5.11
CA ARG A 183 -34.57 4.58 -5.85
C ARG A 183 -33.84 5.10 -7.07
N PRO A 184 -32.62 4.62 -7.41
CA PRO A 184 -31.91 5.08 -8.58
C PRO A 184 -32.67 4.73 -9.86
N GLU A 185 -32.74 5.69 -10.75
CA GLU A 185 -33.35 5.51 -12.07
C GLU A 185 -32.35 4.85 -13.05
N PRO A 186 -32.83 4.17 -14.10
CA PRO A 186 -31.96 3.69 -15.16
C PRO A 186 -31.08 4.82 -15.71
N GLY A 187 -29.77 4.53 -15.87
CA GLY A 187 -28.75 5.51 -16.22
C GLY A 187 -28.04 6.15 -15.04
N SER A 188 -28.52 5.93 -13.82
CA SER A 188 -27.82 6.39 -12.61
C SER A 188 -26.51 5.65 -12.39
N LEU A 189 -25.51 6.36 -11.90
CA LEU A 189 -24.23 5.79 -11.50
C LEU A 189 -24.32 5.26 -10.07
N ILE A 190 -23.91 4.02 -9.86
CA ILE A 190 -23.77 3.39 -8.56
C ILE A 190 -22.26 3.21 -8.29
N ARG A 191 -21.81 3.65 -7.11
CA ARG A 191 -20.53 3.31 -6.56
C ARG A 191 -20.72 2.25 -5.48
N ILE A 192 -20.04 1.11 -5.64
CA ILE A 192 -19.98 0.08 -4.61
C ILE A 192 -18.63 0.25 -3.92
N TYR A 193 -18.67 0.47 -2.61
CA TYR A 193 -17.47 0.74 -1.83
C TYR A 193 -17.33 -0.21 -0.65
N GLY A 194 -16.09 -0.49 -0.28
CA GLY A 194 -15.73 -1.14 0.96
C GLY A 194 -15.04 -0.17 1.91
N ASN A 195 -14.94 -0.57 3.17
CA ASN A 195 -14.19 0.19 4.16
C ASN A 195 -12.72 -0.21 4.11
N LEU A 196 -11.86 0.76 3.86
CA LEU A 196 -10.42 0.61 3.89
C LEU A 196 -9.88 1.26 5.16
N LYS A 197 -9.30 0.46 6.04
CA LYS A 197 -8.66 0.95 7.25
C LYS A 197 -7.15 0.86 7.14
N TYR A 198 -6.48 1.97 7.38
CA TYR A 198 -5.07 2.02 7.71
C TYR A 198 -4.89 2.27 9.19
N ALA A 199 -3.98 1.53 9.84
CA ALA A 199 -3.73 1.68 11.26
C ALA A 199 -2.26 1.43 11.60
N PHE A 200 -1.73 2.19 12.53
CA PHE A 200 -0.49 1.87 13.20
C PHE A 200 -0.80 0.94 14.38
N GLY A 201 -0.14 -0.21 14.41
CA GLY A 201 -0.36 -1.23 15.44
C GLY A 201 0.91 -2.05 15.68
N PRO A 202 0.88 -2.96 16.66
CA PRO A 202 2.03 -3.84 16.94
C PRO A 202 2.43 -4.63 15.69
N SER A 203 3.73 -4.70 15.42
CA SER A 203 4.24 -5.55 14.35
C SER A 203 4.17 -7.02 14.73
N THR A 204 3.82 -7.89 13.77
CA THR A 204 3.87 -9.35 13.94
C THR A 204 5.29 -9.89 13.89
N PHE A 205 6.18 -9.19 13.21
CA PHE A 205 7.58 -9.60 13.04
C PHE A 205 8.49 -9.04 14.12
N PHE A 206 8.15 -7.89 14.71
CA PHE A 206 8.97 -7.18 15.69
C PHE A 206 8.16 -6.84 16.94
N SER A 207 8.18 -7.70 17.95
CA SER A 207 7.28 -7.72 19.11
C SER A 207 7.21 -6.43 19.96
N THR A 208 8.18 -5.50 19.80
CA THR A 208 8.22 -4.23 20.56
C THR A 208 8.10 -3.01 19.67
N ARG A 209 7.75 -3.20 18.40
CA ARG A 209 7.73 -2.16 17.38
C ARG A 209 6.34 -2.00 16.77
N THR A 210 6.14 -0.87 16.15
CA THR A 210 4.92 -0.53 15.45
C THR A 210 5.07 -0.82 13.96
N ALA A 211 3.99 -1.25 13.32
CA ALA A 211 3.87 -1.42 11.88
C ALA A 211 2.65 -0.68 11.35
N LEU A 212 2.64 -0.40 10.07
CA LEU A 212 1.46 0.10 9.36
C LEU A 212 0.69 -1.08 8.78
N TRP A 213 -0.59 -1.12 9.09
CA TRP A 213 -1.54 -2.14 8.69
C TRP A 213 -2.52 -1.59 7.65
N ARG A 214 -2.91 -2.43 6.71
CA ARG A 214 -4.03 -2.22 5.79
C ARG A 214 -5.08 -3.30 6.05
N GLY A 215 -6.15 -2.94 6.71
CA GLY A 215 -7.11 -3.92 7.22
C GLY A 215 -6.43 -4.89 8.19
N SER A 216 -6.35 -6.16 7.83
CA SER A 216 -5.69 -7.22 8.60
C SER A 216 -4.27 -7.55 8.13
N GLN A 217 -3.78 -6.90 7.09
CA GLN A 217 -2.45 -7.16 6.52
C GLN A 217 -1.44 -6.12 7.01
N GLU A 218 -0.33 -6.60 7.58
CA GLU A 218 0.84 -5.77 7.88
C GLU A 218 1.52 -5.39 6.55
N LEU A 219 1.61 -4.09 6.27
CA LEU A 219 2.21 -3.59 5.04
C LEU A 219 3.70 -3.35 5.20
N ILE A 220 4.07 -2.63 6.25
CA ILE A 220 5.44 -2.20 6.48
C ILE A 220 5.68 -1.86 7.95
N GLY A 221 6.89 -2.15 8.39
CA GLY A 221 7.52 -1.82 9.65
C GLY A 221 8.97 -2.29 9.62
N PRO A 222 9.71 -2.17 10.69
CA PRO A 222 9.29 -1.59 11.98
C PRO A 222 9.38 -0.06 12.01
N PHE A 223 8.47 0.54 12.74
CA PHE A 223 8.53 1.95 13.12
C PHE A 223 8.81 2.12 14.62
N GLU A 224 9.34 3.26 14.99
CA GLU A 224 9.34 3.67 16.40
C GLU A 224 7.92 3.88 16.92
N ASN A 225 7.77 3.74 18.23
CA ASN A 225 6.52 4.10 18.89
C ASN A 225 6.27 5.61 18.72
N GLY A 226 5.05 5.97 18.32
CA GLY A 226 4.71 7.37 18.04
C GLY A 226 4.45 7.64 16.54
N ALA A 227 4.50 6.59 15.69
CA ALA A 227 3.98 6.68 14.34
C ALA A 227 2.48 7.01 14.40
N ALA A 228 2.04 8.03 13.65
CA ALA A 228 0.70 8.56 13.76
C ALA A 228 0.20 9.18 12.46
N PHE A 229 -1.13 9.23 12.36
CA PHE A 229 -1.85 10.07 11.42
C PHE A 229 -2.13 11.43 12.07
N SER A 230 -2.21 12.44 11.24
CA SER A 230 -2.77 13.75 11.60
C SER A 230 -3.45 14.36 10.38
N TYR A 231 -4.31 15.33 10.61
CA TYR A 231 -5.23 15.83 9.60
C TYR A 231 -5.01 17.32 9.41
N ILE A 232 -4.73 17.73 8.19
CA ILE A 232 -4.54 19.13 7.82
C ILE A 232 -5.91 19.68 7.43
N MET A 233 -6.37 20.67 8.20
CA MET A 233 -7.68 21.28 8.01
C MET A 233 -7.64 22.38 6.94
N ALA A 234 -8.81 22.84 6.52
CA ALA A 234 -8.95 23.89 5.51
C ALA A 234 -8.33 25.22 5.91
N ASP A 235 -8.26 25.50 7.21
CA ASP A 235 -7.62 26.70 7.79
C ASP A 235 -6.09 26.54 7.98
N GLY A 236 -5.53 25.39 7.61
CA GLY A 236 -4.11 25.07 7.75
C GLY A 236 -3.72 24.53 9.14
N THR A 237 -4.64 24.39 10.06
CA THR A 237 -4.35 23.76 11.36
C THR A 237 -4.15 22.25 11.20
N VAL A 238 -3.38 21.66 12.11
CA VAL A 238 -3.12 20.21 12.11
C VAL A 238 -3.73 19.62 13.39
N GLN A 239 -4.61 18.65 13.22
CA GLN A 239 -5.29 17.96 14.30
C GLN A 239 -4.89 16.49 14.34
N ALA A 240 -4.75 15.92 15.54
CA ALA A 240 -4.43 14.50 15.71
C ALA A 240 -5.63 13.57 15.43
N SER A 241 -6.85 14.08 15.63
CA SER A 241 -8.09 13.37 15.31
C SER A 241 -9.13 14.38 14.88
N VAL A 242 -10.10 13.92 14.09
CA VAL A 242 -11.19 14.76 13.56
C VAL A 242 -12.51 14.04 13.75
N THR A 243 -13.52 14.77 14.20
CA THR A 243 -14.89 14.23 14.34
C THR A 243 -15.62 14.25 13.00
N SER A 244 -16.65 13.40 12.87
CA SER A 244 -17.40 13.28 11.61
C SER A 244 -18.06 14.58 11.14
N THR A 245 -18.34 15.51 12.04
CA THR A 245 -18.89 16.83 11.73
C THR A 245 -17.92 17.71 10.96
N ASP A 246 -16.62 17.47 11.13
CA ASP A 246 -15.55 18.29 10.56
C ASP A 246 -14.81 17.63 9.39
N PHE A 247 -15.21 16.43 8.97
CA PHE A 247 -14.55 15.73 7.88
C PHE A 247 -14.49 16.54 6.58
N SER A 248 -15.54 17.30 6.27
CA SER A 248 -15.59 18.17 5.09
C SER A 248 -14.50 19.26 5.09
N ASN A 249 -13.96 19.58 6.26
CA ASN A 249 -12.90 20.58 6.43
C ASN A 249 -11.48 19.99 6.32
N VAL A 250 -11.36 18.66 6.20
CA VAL A 250 -10.05 18.01 6.04
C VAL A 250 -9.55 18.19 4.61
N ARG A 251 -8.34 18.69 4.45
CA ARG A 251 -7.68 18.90 3.14
C ARG A 251 -6.67 17.82 2.80
N ALA A 252 -5.99 17.31 3.82
CA ALA A 252 -4.99 16.28 3.63
C ALA A 252 -4.83 15.43 4.89
N ILE A 253 -4.36 14.21 4.68
CA ILE A 253 -3.92 13.32 5.75
C ILE A 253 -2.40 13.37 5.80
N ARG A 254 -1.84 13.61 6.99
CA ARG A 254 -0.41 13.55 7.24
C ARG A 254 -0.06 12.24 7.91
N VAL A 255 0.89 11.52 7.35
CA VAL A 255 1.50 10.33 7.94
C VAL A 255 2.85 10.73 8.51
N SER A 256 3.06 10.52 9.80
CA SER A 256 4.32 10.79 10.48
C SER A 256 4.83 9.52 11.15
N ALA A 257 6.04 9.09 10.83
CA ALA A 257 6.65 7.89 11.39
C ALA A 257 8.18 8.02 11.40
N VAL A 258 8.83 7.25 12.25
CA VAL A 258 10.28 7.05 12.20
C VAL A 258 10.53 5.59 11.85
N ALA A 259 10.99 5.34 10.65
CA ALA A 259 11.35 4.00 10.22
C ALA A 259 12.67 3.57 10.86
N LEU A 260 12.70 2.31 11.26
CA LEU A 260 13.87 1.65 11.80
C LEU A 260 14.42 0.69 10.77
N GLY A 261 15.72 0.75 10.50
CA GLY A 261 16.38 -0.32 9.74
C GLY A 261 16.25 -1.65 10.49
N ASP A 262 16.29 -2.76 9.76
CA ASP A 262 16.24 -4.14 10.31
C ASP A 262 17.49 -4.41 11.15
N GLY A 263 17.53 -3.78 12.32
CA GLY A 263 18.67 -3.85 13.21
C GLY A 263 18.48 -4.87 14.32
N ALA A 264 18.74 -6.14 14.03
CA ALA A 264 19.28 -7.05 15.07
C ALA A 264 20.59 -6.48 15.68
N ASN A 265 21.14 -5.43 15.11
CA ASN A 265 22.38 -4.79 15.48
C ASN A 265 22.15 -3.36 16.03
N ARG A 266 22.93 -3.02 17.04
CA ARG A 266 22.93 -1.81 17.90
C ARG A 266 22.96 -0.43 17.17
N TYR A 267 22.84 -0.37 15.88
CA TYR A 267 22.86 0.85 15.08
C TYR A 267 21.64 0.90 14.16
N SER A 268 20.46 1.02 14.76
CA SER A 268 19.24 1.27 13.98
C SER A 268 19.33 2.65 13.33
N VAL A 269 19.38 2.69 12.01
CA VAL A 269 19.26 3.95 11.28
C VAL A 269 17.82 4.42 11.40
N GLN A 270 17.63 5.53 12.09
CA GLN A 270 16.33 6.19 12.23
C GLN A 270 16.10 7.09 11.02
N ARG A 271 14.99 6.91 10.33
CA ARG A 271 14.58 7.76 9.20
C ARG A 271 13.21 8.36 9.51
N PRO A 272 13.17 9.65 9.86
CA PRO A 272 11.89 10.33 10.01
C PRO A 272 11.21 10.46 8.64
N ILE A 273 9.93 10.17 8.62
CA ILE A 273 9.07 10.27 7.45
C ILE A 273 7.92 11.17 7.82
N GLN A 274 7.66 12.12 6.97
CA GLN A 274 6.43 12.90 6.99
C GLN A 274 5.92 13.00 5.56
N LEU A 275 4.70 12.54 5.36
CA LEU A 275 4.05 12.54 4.06
C LEU A 275 2.68 13.17 4.18
N ASP A 276 2.47 14.27 3.45
CA ASP A 276 1.18 14.95 3.35
C ASP A 276 0.46 14.46 2.09
N ILE A 277 -0.70 13.88 2.27
CA ILE A 277 -1.51 13.26 1.22
C ILE A 277 -2.76 14.09 1.04
N PRO A 278 -2.83 14.98 0.03
CA PRO A 278 -4.01 15.78 -0.22
C PRO A 278 -5.12 14.90 -0.79
N PHE A 279 -6.35 15.16 -0.38
CA PHE A 279 -7.53 14.61 -1.01
C PHE A 279 -7.71 15.16 -2.42
N ARG A 280 -8.34 14.36 -3.26
CA ARG A 280 -8.78 14.83 -4.57
C ARG A 280 -9.97 15.77 -4.36
N ASN A 281 -9.82 17.01 -4.86
CA ASN A 281 -10.90 18.00 -4.93
C ASN A 281 -11.88 17.64 -6.03
#